data_cd288f35e085d7868e9a493dd3a9a078
#
_entry.id   cd288f35e085d7868e9a493dd3a9a078
#
_cell.length_a   1.000
_cell.length_b   1.000
_cell.length_c   1.000
_cell.angle_alpha   90.00
_cell.angle_beta   90.00
_cell.angle_gamma   90.00
#
_symmetry.space_group_name_H-M   'P 1'
#
loop_
_entity.id
_entity.type
_entity.pdbx_description
1 polymer ?
#
loop_
_entity_poly.entity_id
_entity_poly.type
_entity_poly.pdbx_seq_one_letter_code
_entity_poly.pdbx_strand_id
1 'polypeptide(L)'
;ENSTLTLEDTEKILSGGTLARNVNVREVFEAKKLATLTESLLEKNNSALNIKRILALHKTLLTNIDEPIAGRFRTGKEWVRVGNHLGSNPQFVPALIQELVDHYNQHKSLYFLDAVAHFHAEFETIHPFVDGNGRMGRVLINLQLMHLGLPPIIIQNKSKHTEYYPLFTQYQSTMKFGGFTELFALLLQESLHKRITILTAKKIIPLSKWALQKGVKPNIAANKAKRQTIPAFRMREKWMIDEAYSPSN
;
A
#
# COMPACT_ATOMS: atom_id res chain seq x y z
N GLU A 1 5.26 9.02 5.80
CA GLU A 1 6.62 9.24 5.36
C GLU A 1 6.57 10.40 4.40
N ASN A 2 7.36 11.42 4.70
CA ASN A 2 7.25 12.72 4.05
C ASN A 2 8.24 12.80 2.88
N SER A 3 8.13 11.90 1.89
CA SER A 3 8.95 12.00 0.69
C SER A 3 8.63 13.28 -0.07
N THR A 4 9.66 14.02 -0.44
CA THR A 4 9.57 15.22 -1.27
C THR A 4 9.68 14.91 -2.76
N LEU A 5 9.92 13.63 -3.12
CA LEU A 5 10.01 13.17 -4.51
C LEU A 5 8.67 13.28 -5.23
N THR A 6 8.70 13.86 -6.42
CA THR A 6 7.57 13.82 -7.35
C THR A 6 7.55 12.47 -8.08
N LEU A 7 6.44 12.20 -8.79
CA LEU A 7 6.35 11.02 -9.65
C LEU A 7 7.43 11.05 -10.75
N GLU A 8 7.68 12.23 -11.34
CA GLU A 8 8.71 12.41 -12.37
C GLU A 8 10.13 12.17 -11.81
N ASP A 9 10.44 12.68 -10.59
CA ASP A 9 11.69 12.39 -9.92
C ASP A 9 11.87 10.87 -9.72
N THR A 10 10.81 10.20 -9.26
CA THR A 10 10.83 8.76 -9.03
C THR A 10 11.04 7.97 -10.33
N GLU A 11 10.33 8.33 -11.42
CA GLU A 11 10.53 7.74 -12.75
C GLU A 11 11.99 7.90 -13.23
N LYS A 12 12.59 9.09 -13.06
CA LYS A 12 13.98 9.35 -13.41
C LYS A 12 14.96 8.54 -12.55
N ILE A 13 14.73 8.48 -11.23
CA ILE A 13 15.57 7.68 -10.31
C ILE A 13 15.58 6.21 -10.72
N LEU A 14 14.42 5.65 -11.02
CA LEU A 14 14.28 4.22 -11.37
C LEU A 14 14.83 3.91 -12.76
N SER A 15 14.76 4.85 -13.70
CA SER A 15 15.35 4.68 -15.04
C SER A 15 16.85 4.99 -15.11
N GLY A 16 17.49 5.38 -14.00
CA GLY A 16 18.91 5.76 -13.99
C GLY A 16 19.20 7.14 -14.55
N GLY A 17 18.18 7.98 -14.70
CA GLY A 17 18.30 9.34 -15.21
C GLY A 17 18.83 10.33 -14.16
N THR A 18 19.16 11.54 -14.62
CA THR A 18 19.66 12.65 -13.77
C THR A 18 18.50 13.50 -13.28
N LEU A 19 18.53 13.87 -12.00
CA LEU A 19 17.56 14.78 -11.42
C LEU A 19 17.98 16.24 -11.68
N ALA A 20 16.99 17.08 -12.03
CA ALA A 20 17.21 18.51 -12.30
C ALA A 20 17.29 19.36 -11.01
N ARG A 21 17.02 18.78 -9.84
CA ARG A 21 17.05 19.46 -8.54
C ARG A 21 17.78 18.63 -7.49
N ASN A 22 18.21 19.28 -6.44
CA ASN A 22 18.75 18.59 -5.27
C ASN A 22 17.64 17.84 -4.54
N VAL A 23 17.86 16.57 -4.29
CA VAL A 23 16.99 15.69 -3.51
C VAL A 23 17.79 15.04 -2.39
N ASN A 24 17.11 14.64 -1.33
CA ASN A 24 17.74 13.89 -0.27
C ASN A 24 18.18 12.50 -0.78
N VAL A 25 19.47 12.20 -0.65
CA VAL A 25 20.05 10.91 -1.09
C VAL A 25 19.34 9.72 -0.43
N ARG A 26 18.92 9.86 0.82
CA ARG A 26 18.13 8.84 1.52
C ARG A 26 16.82 8.55 0.79
N GLU A 27 16.08 9.56 0.32
CA GLU A 27 14.83 9.36 -0.43
C GLU A 27 15.06 8.63 -1.75
N VAL A 28 16.20 8.88 -2.41
CA VAL A 28 16.60 8.16 -3.63
C VAL A 28 16.78 6.66 -3.34
N PHE A 29 17.51 6.32 -2.26
CA PHE A 29 17.67 4.93 -1.86
C PHE A 29 16.34 4.29 -1.45
N GLU A 30 15.51 4.99 -0.70
CA GLU A 30 14.18 4.51 -0.30
C GLU A 30 13.30 4.16 -1.52
N ALA A 31 13.27 5.04 -2.54
CA ALA A 31 12.53 4.78 -3.77
C ALA A 31 13.06 3.55 -4.52
N LYS A 32 14.38 3.44 -4.70
CA LYS A 32 15.03 2.29 -5.35
C LYS A 32 14.77 0.99 -4.60
N LYS A 33 14.93 0.99 -3.28
CA LYS A 33 14.72 -0.22 -2.47
C LYS A 33 13.27 -0.67 -2.47
N LEU A 34 12.32 0.27 -2.42
CA LEU A 34 10.90 -0.07 -2.53
C LEU A 34 10.56 -0.66 -3.90
N ALA A 35 11.15 -0.15 -4.99
CA ALA A 35 10.97 -0.70 -6.32
C ALA A 35 11.53 -2.14 -6.41
N THR A 36 12.79 -2.35 -6.02
CA THR A 36 13.43 -3.69 -5.97
C THR A 36 12.58 -4.68 -5.16
N LEU A 37 12.05 -4.22 -4.02
CA LEU A 37 11.22 -5.04 -3.14
C LEU A 37 9.90 -5.40 -3.82
N THR A 38 9.27 -4.43 -4.50
CA THR A 38 8.02 -4.66 -5.25
C THR A 38 8.25 -5.64 -6.41
N GLU A 39 9.36 -5.54 -7.12
CA GLU A 39 9.74 -6.48 -8.17
C GLU A 39 9.92 -7.90 -7.63
N SER A 40 10.60 -8.05 -6.48
CA SER A 40 10.78 -9.35 -5.84
C SER A 40 9.47 -10.01 -5.38
N LEU A 41 8.42 -9.22 -5.12
CA LEU A 41 7.09 -9.76 -4.82
C LEU A 41 6.42 -10.39 -6.06
N LEU A 42 6.79 -9.96 -7.27
CA LEU A 42 6.25 -10.52 -8.52
C LEU A 42 6.84 -11.91 -8.83
N GLU A 43 8.00 -12.22 -8.27
CA GLU A 43 8.58 -13.57 -8.38
C GLU A 43 7.70 -14.55 -7.59
N LYS A 44 7.25 -15.62 -8.26
CA LYS A 44 6.36 -16.64 -7.68
C LYS A 44 7.04 -17.36 -6.51
N ASN A 45 6.96 -16.78 -5.34
CA ASN A 45 7.40 -17.41 -4.11
C ASN A 45 6.16 -17.72 -3.25
N ASN A 46 5.65 -18.95 -3.39
CA ASN A 46 4.45 -19.44 -2.70
C ASN A 46 4.67 -19.77 -1.21
N SER A 47 5.72 -19.28 -0.59
CA SER A 47 5.95 -19.54 0.83
C SER A 47 4.98 -18.74 1.70
N ALA A 48 4.40 -19.41 2.69
CA ALA A 48 3.54 -18.79 3.70
C ALA A 48 4.24 -17.60 4.37
N LEU A 49 3.45 -16.61 4.80
CA LEU A 49 3.96 -15.48 5.56
C LEU A 49 4.55 -15.99 6.88
N ASN A 50 5.79 -15.58 7.17
CA ASN A 50 6.49 -15.93 8.40
C ASN A 50 7.46 -14.81 8.80
N ILE A 51 7.92 -14.85 10.05
CA ILE A 51 8.86 -13.84 10.60
C ILE A 51 10.12 -13.72 9.76
N LYS A 52 10.73 -14.84 9.35
CA LYS A 52 11.97 -14.85 8.54
C LYS A 52 11.78 -14.03 7.25
N ARG A 53 10.63 -14.20 6.59
CA ARG A 53 10.29 -13.43 5.37
C ARG A 53 10.08 -11.94 5.67
N ILE A 54 9.37 -11.61 6.74
CA ILE A 54 9.18 -10.21 7.18
C ILE A 54 10.53 -9.52 7.42
N LEU A 55 11.43 -10.17 8.17
CA LEU A 55 12.76 -9.65 8.46
C LEU A 55 13.62 -9.52 7.19
N ALA A 56 13.55 -10.49 6.28
CA ALA A 56 14.27 -10.43 5.00
C ALA A 56 13.80 -9.26 4.12
N LEU A 57 12.49 -9.02 4.05
CA LEU A 57 11.91 -7.88 3.33
C LEU A 57 12.35 -6.56 3.96
N HIS A 58 12.31 -6.45 5.30
CA HIS A 58 12.78 -5.28 6.01
C HIS A 58 14.29 -5.03 5.81
N LYS A 59 15.09 -6.10 5.79
CA LYS A 59 16.52 -5.99 5.47
C LYS A 59 16.72 -5.39 4.08
N THR A 60 16.03 -5.89 3.06
CA THR A 60 16.08 -5.33 1.71
C THR A 60 15.68 -3.86 1.67
N LEU A 61 14.66 -3.49 2.43
CA LEU A 61 14.13 -2.12 2.48
C LEU A 61 15.14 -1.14 3.08
N LEU A 62 15.90 -1.55 4.09
CA LEU A 62 16.79 -0.67 4.88
C LEU A 62 18.29 -0.80 4.50
N THR A 63 18.67 -1.79 3.71
CA THR A 63 20.06 -1.94 3.22
C THR A 63 20.52 -0.70 2.47
N ASN A 64 21.69 -0.18 2.79
CA ASN A 64 22.27 1.09 2.32
C ASN A 64 21.53 2.36 2.80
N ILE A 65 20.60 2.23 3.76
CA ILE A 65 19.89 3.34 4.39
C ILE A 65 20.23 3.40 5.87
N ASP A 66 20.06 2.29 6.58
CA ASP A 66 20.36 2.15 8.01
C ASP A 66 20.63 0.67 8.33
N GLU A 67 21.87 0.25 8.12
CA GLU A 67 22.30 -1.15 8.30
C GLU A 67 22.11 -1.69 9.72
N PRO A 68 22.38 -0.92 10.81
CA PRO A 68 22.25 -1.43 12.18
C PRO A 68 20.84 -1.91 12.55
N ILE A 69 19.81 -1.35 11.93
CA ILE A 69 18.41 -1.72 12.19
C ILE A 69 17.80 -2.61 11.09
N ALA A 70 18.51 -2.81 9.98
CA ALA A 70 18.00 -3.55 8.85
C ALA A 70 17.76 -5.04 9.16
N GLY A 71 16.54 -5.51 8.98
CA GLY A 71 16.19 -6.93 9.11
C GLY A 71 16.11 -7.44 10.55
N ARG A 72 15.93 -6.57 11.54
CA ARG A 72 15.68 -6.97 12.92
C ARG A 72 14.53 -6.17 13.54
N PHE A 73 13.84 -6.77 14.48
CA PHE A 73 12.90 -6.05 15.32
C PHE A 73 13.64 -5.10 16.26
N ARG A 74 12.93 -4.08 16.72
CA ARG A 74 13.41 -3.20 17.78
C ARG A 74 13.48 -3.96 19.12
N THR A 75 14.46 -3.62 19.94
CA THR A 75 14.74 -4.31 21.20
C THR A 75 15.08 -3.32 22.32
N GLY A 76 15.11 -3.80 23.54
CA GLY A 76 15.61 -3.04 24.68
C GLY A 76 14.87 -1.71 24.90
N LYS A 77 15.57 -0.60 24.70
CA LYS A 77 15.05 0.77 24.91
C LYS A 77 14.62 1.46 23.61
N GLU A 78 14.51 0.72 22.51
CA GLU A 78 14.12 1.26 21.20
C GLU A 78 12.60 1.48 21.12
N TRP A 79 12.08 2.42 21.91
CA TRP A 79 10.70 2.83 21.88
C TRP A 79 10.43 3.72 20.65
N VAL A 80 9.33 3.47 19.96
CA VAL A 80 8.92 4.21 18.75
C VAL A 80 7.57 4.86 18.98
N ARG A 81 7.45 6.13 18.59
CA ARG A 81 6.20 6.90 18.64
C ARG A 81 5.85 7.44 17.27
N VAL A 82 4.57 7.30 16.89
CA VAL A 82 4.02 7.85 15.65
C VAL A 82 2.82 8.72 16.01
N GLY A 83 2.98 10.03 15.96
CA GLY A 83 1.96 10.94 16.47
C GLY A 83 1.68 10.68 17.96
N ASN A 84 0.43 10.37 18.29
CA ASN A 84 0.02 10.04 19.66
C ASN A 84 0.13 8.54 19.99
N HIS A 85 0.39 7.68 18.99
CA HIS A 85 0.55 6.26 19.21
C HIS A 85 1.95 5.90 19.66
N LEU A 86 2.05 5.14 20.75
CA LEU A 86 3.28 4.50 21.21
C LEU A 86 3.23 3.02 20.79
N GLY A 87 4.19 2.58 19.99
CA GLY A 87 4.32 1.18 19.60
C GLY A 87 4.44 0.25 20.83
N SER A 88 4.12 -1.02 20.65
CA SER A 88 4.17 -2.03 21.71
C SER A 88 5.54 -2.06 22.42
N ASN A 89 5.58 -2.54 23.66
CA ASN A 89 6.85 -2.70 24.38
C ASN A 89 7.84 -3.56 23.55
N PRO A 90 9.07 -3.06 23.29
CA PRO A 90 10.06 -3.77 22.49
C PRO A 90 10.32 -5.22 22.90
N GLN A 91 10.22 -5.52 24.20
CA GLN A 91 10.39 -6.85 24.74
C GLN A 91 9.39 -7.87 24.19
N PHE A 92 8.16 -7.44 23.91
CA PHE A 92 7.08 -8.32 23.45
C PHE A 92 6.93 -8.36 21.93
N VAL A 93 7.60 -7.49 21.18
CA VAL A 93 7.47 -7.40 19.73
C VAL A 93 7.64 -8.74 19.00
N PRO A 94 8.67 -9.56 19.29
CA PRO A 94 8.82 -10.85 18.60
C PRO A 94 7.65 -11.79 18.81
N ALA A 95 7.13 -11.87 20.05
CA ALA A 95 5.98 -12.71 20.38
C ALA A 95 4.69 -12.21 19.72
N LEU A 96 4.43 -10.91 19.80
CA LEU A 96 3.25 -10.29 19.17
C LEU A 96 3.22 -10.47 17.63
N ILE A 97 4.38 -10.34 16.98
CA ILE A 97 4.45 -10.59 15.53
C ILE A 97 4.29 -12.07 15.21
N GLN A 98 4.79 -12.98 16.05
CA GLN A 98 4.55 -14.41 15.87
C GLN A 98 3.07 -14.74 15.98
N GLU A 99 2.39 -14.26 17.02
CA GLU A 99 0.95 -14.43 17.20
C GLU A 99 0.15 -13.87 16.03
N LEU A 100 0.51 -12.68 15.53
CA LEU A 100 -0.13 -12.05 14.40
C LEU A 100 0.02 -12.89 13.12
N VAL A 101 1.21 -13.42 12.86
CA VAL A 101 1.50 -14.27 11.71
C VAL A 101 0.76 -15.60 11.82
N ASP A 102 0.74 -16.22 12.99
CA ASP A 102 0.04 -17.48 13.23
C ASP A 102 -1.47 -17.31 13.07
N HIS A 103 -2.03 -16.23 13.63
CA HIS A 103 -3.45 -15.88 13.45
C HIS A 103 -3.79 -15.74 11.97
N TYR A 104 -3.00 -15.00 11.20
CA TYR A 104 -3.22 -14.82 9.76
C TYR A 104 -3.18 -16.15 9.00
N ASN A 105 -2.23 -17.00 9.29
CA ASN A 105 -2.04 -18.27 8.58
C ASN A 105 -3.13 -19.33 8.94
N GLN A 106 -3.67 -19.28 10.16
CA GLN A 106 -4.65 -20.24 10.66
C GLN A 106 -6.10 -19.88 10.27
N HIS A 107 -6.45 -18.59 10.22
CA HIS A 107 -7.83 -18.14 10.00
C HIS A 107 -8.18 -17.98 8.51
N LYS A 108 -8.04 -19.07 7.74
CA LYS A 108 -8.39 -19.11 6.30
C LYS A 108 -9.89 -18.99 6.02
N SER A 109 -10.74 -19.08 7.05
CA SER A 109 -12.20 -18.95 6.94
C SER A 109 -12.69 -17.51 6.93
N LEU A 110 -11.85 -16.54 7.28
CA LEU A 110 -12.18 -15.13 7.19
C LEU A 110 -12.23 -14.67 5.73
N TYR A 111 -13.08 -13.69 5.46
CA TYR A 111 -13.01 -12.98 4.19
C TYR A 111 -11.60 -12.41 4.03
N PHE A 112 -10.97 -12.68 2.89
CA PHE A 112 -9.53 -12.43 2.73
C PHE A 112 -9.12 -10.97 2.95
N LEU A 113 -9.97 -9.99 2.59
CA LEU A 113 -9.67 -8.57 2.85
C LEU A 113 -9.76 -8.23 4.35
N ASP A 114 -10.63 -8.90 5.09
CA ASP A 114 -10.68 -8.75 6.55
C ASP A 114 -9.41 -9.27 7.20
N ALA A 115 -8.89 -10.41 6.73
CA ALA A 115 -7.64 -10.95 7.22
C ALA A 115 -6.45 -10.02 6.92
N VAL A 116 -6.38 -9.46 5.70
CA VAL A 116 -5.35 -8.47 5.31
C VAL A 116 -5.48 -7.17 6.10
N ALA A 117 -6.70 -6.67 6.29
CA ALA A 117 -7.00 -5.44 7.03
C ALA A 117 -6.64 -5.57 8.52
N HIS A 118 -7.04 -6.67 9.15
CA HIS A 118 -6.71 -6.97 10.53
C HIS A 118 -5.18 -7.08 10.71
N PHE A 119 -4.53 -7.88 9.86
CA PHE A 119 -3.07 -8.03 9.92
C PHE A 119 -2.37 -6.67 9.80
N HIS A 120 -2.80 -5.83 8.88
CA HIS A 120 -2.21 -4.52 8.67
C HIS A 120 -2.42 -3.59 9.87
N ALA A 121 -3.63 -3.52 10.42
CA ALA A 121 -3.95 -2.68 11.57
C ALA A 121 -3.13 -3.10 12.82
N GLU A 122 -3.03 -4.40 13.09
CA GLU A 122 -2.22 -4.93 14.20
C GLU A 122 -0.73 -4.71 13.97
N PHE A 123 -0.22 -4.95 12.76
CA PHE A 123 1.19 -4.73 12.45
C PHE A 123 1.62 -3.27 12.70
N GLU A 124 0.80 -2.31 12.26
CA GLU A 124 1.07 -0.89 12.49
C GLU A 124 0.86 -0.48 13.96
N THR A 125 0.00 -1.19 14.71
CA THR A 125 -0.17 -0.98 16.16
C THR A 125 1.03 -1.50 16.93
N ILE A 126 1.52 -2.70 16.61
CA ILE A 126 2.73 -3.27 17.22
C ILE A 126 3.96 -2.41 16.89
N HIS A 127 4.05 -1.92 15.66
CA HIS A 127 5.13 -1.07 15.16
C HIS A 127 6.51 -1.71 15.38
N PRO A 128 6.79 -2.87 14.75
CA PRO A 128 7.86 -3.77 15.20
C PRO A 128 9.29 -3.30 14.91
N PHE A 129 9.48 -2.31 14.05
CA PHE A 129 10.78 -1.83 13.62
C PHE A 129 11.10 -0.43 14.18
N VAL A 130 12.38 -0.07 14.21
CA VAL A 130 12.83 1.28 14.57
C VAL A 130 12.44 2.28 13.48
N ASP A 131 12.54 1.89 12.20
CA ASP A 131 12.12 2.65 11.02
C ASP A 131 11.51 1.71 9.97
N GLY A 132 10.79 2.26 9.00
CA GLY A 132 10.27 1.52 7.85
C GLY A 132 8.95 0.78 8.09
N ASN A 133 8.30 0.91 9.25
CA ASN A 133 7.05 0.19 9.54
C ASN A 133 5.96 0.46 8.51
N GLY A 134 5.62 1.71 8.23
CA GLY A 134 4.58 2.04 7.26
C GLY A 134 4.89 1.56 5.83
N ARG A 135 6.17 1.56 5.42
CA ARG A 135 6.60 0.97 4.14
C ARG A 135 6.40 -0.55 4.16
N MET A 136 6.83 -1.20 5.24
CA MET A 136 6.64 -2.64 5.43
C MET A 136 5.17 -3.03 5.49
N GLY A 137 4.34 -2.30 6.23
CA GLY A 137 2.90 -2.56 6.29
C GLY A 137 2.27 -2.59 4.89
N ARG A 138 2.57 -1.60 4.04
CA ARG A 138 2.08 -1.57 2.65
C ARG A 138 2.66 -2.67 1.76
N VAL A 139 3.92 -3.03 1.95
CA VAL A 139 4.54 -4.19 1.28
C VAL A 139 3.84 -5.48 1.67
N LEU A 140 3.54 -5.66 2.96
CA LEU A 140 2.87 -6.86 3.47
C LEU A 140 1.42 -6.99 2.99
N ILE A 141 0.66 -5.89 2.87
CA ILE A 141 -0.65 -5.91 2.19
C ILE A 141 -0.50 -6.50 0.78
N ASN A 142 0.42 -5.95 0.00
CA ASN A 142 0.60 -6.35 -1.39
C ASN A 142 1.13 -7.78 -1.51
N LEU A 143 2.03 -8.20 -0.62
CA LEU A 143 2.49 -9.59 -0.53
C LEU A 143 1.32 -10.56 -0.32
N GLN A 144 0.42 -10.25 0.62
CA GLN A 144 -0.73 -11.07 0.93
C GLN A 144 -1.72 -11.15 -0.24
N LEU A 145 -2.03 -10.01 -0.87
CA LEU A 145 -2.90 -9.96 -2.05
C LEU A 145 -2.32 -10.75 -3.23
N MET A 146 -1.03 -10.57 -3.52
CA MET A 146 -0.36 -11.26 -4.63
C MET A 146 -0.24 -12.76 -4.38
N HIS A 147 -0.09 -13.20 -3.13
CA HIS A 147 -0.14 -14.61 -2.76
C HIS A 147 -1.50 -15.24 -3.07
N LEU A 148 -2.57 -14.46 -3.01
CA LEU A 148 -3.93 -14.86 -3.41
C LEU A 148 -4.20 -14.74 -4.92
N GLY A 149 -3.19 -14.40 -5.72
CA GLY A 149 -3.34 -14.15 -7.16
C GLY A 149 -4.00 -12.82 -7.52
N LEU A 150 -4.15 -11.92 -6.55
CA LEU A 150 -4.76 -10.62 -6.73
C LEU A 150 -3.71 -9.55 -7.08
N PRO A 151 -4.09 -8.48 -7.79
CA PRO A 151 -3.18 -7.39 -8.08
C PRO A 151 -2.84 -6.57 -6.84
N PRO A 152 -1.66 -5.91 -6.82
CA PRO A 152 -1.31 -5.00 -5.75
C PRO A 152 -2.20 -3.76 -5.75
N ILE A 153 -2.38 -3.18 -4.55
CA ILE A 153 -3.07 -1.91 -4.33
C ILE A 153 -2.08 -0.78 -4.04
N ILE A 154 -2.49 0.45 -4.31
CA ILE A 154 -1.67 1.65 -4.08
C ILE A 154 -2.41 2.62 -3.18
N ILE A 155 -1.92 2.81 -1.95
CA ILE A 155 -2.37 3.85 -1.04
C ILE A 155 -1.68 5.16 -1.45
N GLN A 156 -2.44 6.10 -1.98
CA GLN A 156 -1.88 7.33 -2.54
C GLN A 156 -1.43 8.31 -1.47
N ASN A 157 -0.30 8.96 -1.72
CA ASN A 157 0.26 9.95 -0.80
C ASN A 157 -0.71 11.12 -0.53
N LYS A 158 -1.44 11.57 -1.56
CA LYS A 158 -2.39 12.70 -1.46
C LYS A 158 -3.58 12.44 -0.56
N SER A 159 -4.09 11.20 -0.53
CA SER A 159 -5.28 10.84 0.25
C SER A 159 -4.96 10.18 1.59
N LYS A 160 -3.70 9.85 1.87
CA LYS A 160 -3.36 9.11 3.09
C LYS A 160 -3.76 9.83 4.39
N HIS A 161 -3.68 11.16 4.42
CA HIS A 161 -4.04 11.94 5.61
C HIS A 161 -5.54 12.02 5.85
N THR A 162 -6.36 11.88 4.81
CA THR A 162 -7.83 12.01 4.90
C THR A 162 -8.56 10.67 4.87
N GLU A 163 -7.97 9.65 4.23
CA GLU A 163 -8.65 8.37 3.99
C GLU A 163 -7.99 7.17 4.70
N TYR A 164 -6.68 7.24 4.97
CA TYR A 164 -5.94 6.10 5.50
C TYR A 164 -5.49 6.28 6.96
N TYR A 165 -4.83 7.39 7.30
CA TYR A 165 -4.35 7.59 8.69
C TYR A 165 -5.46 7.68 9.74
N PRO A 166 -6.65 8.26 9.46
CA PRO A 166 -7.73 8.26 10.42
C PRO A 166 -8.21 6.86 10.82
N LEU A 167 -8.02 5.85 9.96
CA LEU A 167 -8.40 4.47 10.24
C LEU A 167 -7.58 3.85 11.37
N PHE A 168 -6.32 4.26 11.55
CA PHE A 168 -5.52 3.82 12.70
C PHE A 168 -6.06 4.39 14.02
N THR A 169 -6.44 5.66 14.04
CA THR A 169 -7.07 6.27 15.22
C THR A 169 -8.38 5.57 15.56
N GLN A 170 -9.20 5.27 14.54
CA GLN A 170 -10.43 4.51 14.72
C GLN A 170 -10.15 3.10 15.25
N TYR A 171 -9.18 2.40 14.68
CA TYR A 171 -8.80 1.07 15.13
C TYR A 171 -8.34 1.06 16.59
N GLN A 172 -7.46 1.97 16.97
CA GLN A 172 -6.96 2.09 18.35
C GLN A 172 -8.06 2.34 19.37
N SER A 173 -9.13 3.05 18.99
CA SER A 173 -10.25 3.35 19.90
C SER A 173 -11.33 2.27 19.94
N THR A 174 -11.51 1.50 18.87
CA THR A 174 -12.66 0.58 18.71
C THR A 174 -12.27 -0.86 18.47
N MET A 175 -11.02 -1.14 18.15
CA MET A 175 -10.51 -2.44 17.67
C MET A 175 -11.23 -2.95 16.41
N LYS A 176 -11.90 -2.04 15.66
CA LYS A 176 -12.61 -2.38 14.42
C LYS A 176 -11.77 -2.02 13.21
N PHE A 177 -11.45 -3.01 12.39
CA PHE A 177 -10.65 -2.85 11.17
C PHE A 177 -11.49 -2.69 9.89
N GLY A 178 -12.83 -2.67 9.98
CA GLY A 178 -13.72 -2.59 8.81
C GLY A 178 -13.44 -1.42 7.88
N GLY A 179 -13.00 -0.28 8.41
CA GLY A 179 -12.59 0.86 7.58
C GLY A 179 -11.39 0.56 6.68
N PHE A 180 -10.41 -0.26 7.14
CA PHE A 180 -9.33 -0.74 6.28
C PHE A 180 -9.85 -1.72 5.24
N THR A 181 -10.76 -2.63 5.60
CA THR A 181 -11.40 -3.55 4.66
C THR A 181 -12.08 -2.80 3.51
N GLU A 182 -12.88 -1.78 3.83
CA GLU A 182 -13.56 -0.94 2.84
C GLU A 182 -12.56 -0.21 1.93
N LEU A 183 -11.54 0.41 2.51
CA LEU A 183 -10.51 1.09 1.74
C LEU A 183 -9.77 0.13 0.81
N PHE A 184 -9.35 -1.04 1.31
CA PHE A 184 -8.63 -2.03 0.51
C PHE A 184 -9.52 -2.62 -0.59
N ALA A 185 -10.81 -2.81 -0.34
CA ALA A 185 -11.78 -3.24 -1.36
C ALA A 185 -11.86 -2.24 -2.52
N LEU A 186 -11.99 -0.93 -2.22
CA LEU A 186 -12.04 0.11 -3.25
C LEU A 186 -10.73 0.19 -4.05
N LEU A 187 -9.58 0.11 -3.37
CA LEU A 187 -8.28 0.14 -4.04
C LEU A 187 -8.03 -1.12 -4.89
N LEU A 188 -8.52 -2.27 -4.44
CA LEU A 188 -8.44 -3.53 -5.20
C LEU A 188 -9.33 -3.47 -6.44
N GLN A 189 -10.56 -2.96 -6.32
CA GLN A 189 -11.45 -2.74 -7.47
C GLN A 189 -10.80 -1.79 -8.48
N GLU A 190 -10.20 -0.68 -8.03
CA GLU A 190 -9.47 0.24 -8.91
C GLU A 190 -8.32 -0.48 -9.64
N SER A 191 -7.55 -1.30 -8.92
CA SER A 191 -6.44 -2.07 -9.50
C SER A 191 -6.92 -3.09 -10.54
N LEU A 192 -8.04 -3.77 -10.27
CA LEU A 192 -8.69 -4.70 -11.21
C LEU A 192 -9.23 -3.98 -12.44
N HIS A 193 -9.97 -2.87 -12.26
CA HIS A 193 -10.48 -2.06 -13.36
C HIS A 193 -9.35 -1.56 -14.26
N LYS A 194 -8.22 -1.11 -13.67
CA LYS A 194 -7.04 -0.72 -14.42
C LYS A 194 -6.52 -1.85 -15.31
N ARG A 195 -6.35 -3.05 -14.75
CA ARG A 195 -5.81 -4.20 -15.48
C ARG A 195 -6.73 -4.65 -16.59
N ILE A 196 -8.03 -4.79 -16.28
CA ILE A 196 -9.05 -5.18 -17.27
C ILE A 196 -9.06 -4.16 -18.41
N THR A 197 -9.14 -2.87 -18.08
CA THR A 197 -9.19 -1.80 -19.10
C THR A 197 -7.93 -1.78 -19.97
N ILE A 198 -6.72 -1.95 -19.39
CA ILE A 198 -5.47 -2.01 -20.17
C ILE A 198 -5.47 -3.21 -21.15
N LEU A 199 -6.06 -4.32 -20.76
CA LEU A 199 -6.08 -5.55 -21.57
C LEU A 199 -7.18 -5.56 -22.65
N THR A 200 -8.30 -4.86 -22.43
CA THR A 200 -9.50 -5.00 -23.25
C THR A 200 -9.89 -3.74 -24.02
N ALA A 201 -9.56 -2.55 -23.51
CA ALA A 201 -9.98 -1.31 -24.11
C ALA A 201 -9.19 -0.99 -25.38
N LYS A 202 -9.88 -0.59 -26.43
CA LYS A 202 -9.25 -0.07 -27.65
C LYS A 202 -8.65 1.33 -27.44
N LYS A 203 -9.25 2.11 -26.55
CA LYS A 203 -8.81 3.48 -26.25
C LYS A 203 -9.16 3.88 -24.83
N ILE A 204 -8.15 4.36 -24.14
CA ILE A 204 -8.25 4.85 -22.75
C ILE A 204 -8.17 6.38 -22.79
N ILE A 205 -9.14 7.04 -22.15
CA ILE A 205 -9.24 8.51 -22.13
C ILE A 205 -9.36 9.04 -20.69
N PRO A 206 -9.03 10.33 -20.46
CA PRO A 206 -9.32 10.97 -19.18
C PRO A 206 -10.81 10.91 -18.84
N LEU A 207 -11.13 10.63 -17.59
CA LEU A 207 -12.51 10.56 -17.09
C LEU A 207 -13.30 11.87 -17.36
N SER A 208 -12.62 13.02 -17.28
CA SER A 208 -13.24 14.31 -17.60
C SER A 208 -13.73 14.41 -19.05
N LYS A 209 -12.94 13.85 -19.99
CA LYS A 209 -13.32 13.79 -21.41
C LYS A 209 -14.51 12.85 -21.63
N TRP A 210 -14.47 11.67 -21.02
CA TRP A 210 -15.57 10.71 -21.04
C TRP A 210 -16.86 11.32 -20.45
N ALA A 211 -16.76 12.00 -19.31
CA ALA A 211 -17.89 12.64 -18.66
C ALA A 211 -18.57 13.68 -19.59
N LEU A 212 -17.76 14.49 -20.28
CA LEU A 212 -18.26 15.46 -21.27
C LEU A 212 -18.98 14.75 -22.42
N GLN A 213 -18.40 13.71 -22.98
CA GLN A 213 -18.99 12.94 -24.08
C GLN A 213 -20.32 12.28 -23.71
N LYS A 214 -20.47 11.87 -22.44
CA LYS A 214 -21.67 11.19 -21.93
C LYS A 214 -22.67 12.12 -21.23
N GLY A 215 -22.43 13.43 -21.24
CA GLY A 215 -23.32 14.40 -20.59
C GLY A 215 -23.35 14.27 -19.05
N VAL A 216 -22.32 13.69 -18.44
CA VAL A 216 -22.19 13.50 -16.99
C VAL A 216 -21.42 14.66 -16.39
N LYS A 217 -21.94 15.24 -15.30
CA LYS A 217 -21.21 16.32 -14.59
C LYS A 217 -19.87 15.79 -14.06
N PRO A 218 -18.73 16.53 -14.22
CA PRO A 218 -17.40 16.04 -13.83
C PRO A 218 -17.29 15.63 -12.37
N ASN A 219 -17.93 16.35 -11.44
CA ASN A 219 -17.93 16.00 -10.02
C ASN A 219 -18.70 14.68 -9.73
N ILE A 220 -19.78 14.41 -10.48
CA ILE A 220 -20.50 13.13 -10.37
C ILE A 220 -19.62 11.99 -10.90
N ALA A 221 -18.98 12.17 -12.05
CA ALA A 221 -18.06 11.18 -12.59
C ALA A 221 -16.89 10.88 -11.62
N ALA A 222 -16.28 11.92 -11.05
CA ALA A 222 -15.22 11.78 -10.07
C ALA A 222 -15.66 11.03 -8.80
N ASN A 223 -16.87 11.32 -8.29
CA ASN A 223 -17.42 10.61 -7.14
C ASN A 223 -17.75 9.14 -7.45
N LYS A 224 -18.27 8.85 -8.65
CA LYS A 224 -18.47 7.46 -9.11
C LYS A 224 -17.13 6.72 -9.23
N ALA A 225 -16.09 7.36 -9.75
CA ALA A 225 -14.75 6.79 -9.82
C ALA A 225 -14.18 6.50 -8.43
N LYS A 226 -14.27 7.43 -7.49
CA LYS A 226 -13.82 7.21 -6.10
C LYS A 226 -14.52 6.04 -5.40
N ARG A 227 -15.82 5.87 -5.66
CA ARG A 227 -16.64 4.77 -5.12
C ARG A 227 -16.54 3.49 -5.94
N GLN A 228 -15.74 3.48 -7.00
CA GLN A 228 -15.58 2.36 -7.91
C GLN A 228 -16.91 1.83 -8.50
N THR A 229 -17.94 2.70 -8.61
CA THR A 229 -19.21 2.37 -9.26
C THR A 229 -19.17 2.50 -10.79
N ILE A 230 -18.06 2.93 -11.33
CA ILE A 230 -17.69 2.89 -12.74
C ILE A 230 -16.24 2.38 -12.84
N PRO A 231 -15.84 1.71 -13.94
CA PRO A 231 -14.51 1.11 -14.09
C PRO A 231 -13.43 2.15 -14.40
N ALA A 232 -13.36 3.19 -13.57
CA ALA A 232 -12.34 4.21 -13.65
C ALA A 232 -11.15 3.87 -12.73
N PHE A 233 -9.96 4.25 -13.15
CA PHE A 233 -8.72 4.01 -12.42
C PHE A 233 -7.75 5.18 -12.57
N ARG A 234 -6.78 5.27 -11.67
CA ARG A 234 -5.76 6.32 -11.71
C ARG A 234 -4.52 5.88 -12.49
N MET A 235 -4.10 6.76 -13.40
CA MET A 235 -2.83 6.65 -14.10
C MET A 235 -2.14 8.01 -14.07
N ARG A 236 -0.92 8.10 -13.54
CA ARG A 236 -0.20 9.36 -13.32
C ARG A 236 -1.09 10.43 -12.65
N GLU A 237 -1.75 10.04 -11.56
CA GLU A 237 -2.65 10.88 -10.74
C GLU A 237 -3.96 11.34 -11.42
N LYS A 238 -4.21 10.98 -12.67
CA LYS A 238 -5.44 11.31 -13.40
C LYS A 238 -6.37 10.11 -13.46
N TRP A 239 -7.67 10.36 -13.27
CA TRP A 239 -8.70 9.36 -13.49
C TRP A 239 -8.83 9.09 -15.00
N MET A 240 -8.73 7.82 -15.35
CA MET A 240 -8.85 7.30 -16.71
C MET A 240 -9.97 6.27 -16.80
N ILE A 241 -10.51 6.07 -17.99
CA ILE A 241 -11.59 5.11 -18.26
C ILE A 241 -11.52 4.66 -19.72
N ASP A 242 -12.09 3.49 -20.03
CA ASP A 242 -12.34 3.10 -21.43
C ASP A 242 -13.32 4.07 -22.10
N GLU A 243 -12.96 4.62 -23.27
CA GLU A 243 -13.84 5.51 -24.06
C GLU A 243 -15.17 4.84 -24.42
N ALA A 244 -15.16 3.53 -24.66
CA ALA A 244 -16.33 2.75 -25.03
C ALA A 244 -17.27 2.45 -23.86
N TYR A 245 -16.85 2.68 -22.61
CA TYR A 245 -17.69 2.36 -21.45
C TYR A 245 -19.02 3.12 -21.49
N SER A 246 -20.10 2.37 -21.34
CA SER A 246 -21.45 2.90 -21.14
C SER A 246 -22.04 2.28 -19.88
N PRO A 247 -22.53 3.09 -18.91
CA PRO A 247 -23.23 2.55 -17.76
C PRO A 247 -24.40 1.70 -18.22
N SER A 248 -24.56 0.52 -17.63
CA SER A 248 -25.81 -0.22 -17.76
C SER A 248 -26.94 0.61 -17.10
N ASN A 249 -28.05 0.81 -17.82
CA ASN A 249 -29.23 1.46 -17.29
C ASN A 249 -29.77 0.70 -16.08
#